data_ce446fa796050dc1423256f9cb2a6f50
#
_entry.id   ce446fa796050dc1423256f9cb2a6f50
#
_cell.length_a   1.000
_cell.length_b   1.000
_cell.length_c   1.000
_cell.angle_alpha   90.00
_cell.angle_beta   90.00
_cell.angle_gamma   90.00
#
_symmetry.space_group_name_H-M   'P 1'
#
loop_
_entity.id
_entity.type
_entity.pdbx_description
1 polymer ?
#
loop_
_entity_poly.entity_id
_entity_poly.type
_entity_poly.pdbx_seq_one_letter_code
_entity_poly.pdbx_strand_id
1 'polypeptide(L)'
;KLAQEGMRFTQAYAGSPVSAPSRACLMTGQHSGHTEVRGNKEYWTDSAPVKYGDNTDFSVVGQHPYSPDHIILPEVLRNNGYTTGLFGKWAGGYEGSVSTPDKRGIDEFYGYICQFQAHLYYPNFLNEYSRKRGDKAVSRVVLEENIKYPMTGKGYEKRTQYSADLIHQKAMQWLDQQQAGKPFVGFLTYTLPHAELVQPEDSLLEGYKKIFFVDKTWGGQPGSRYNATVHTHAQFAAMISRLDQYVGDVMRKLKEKGLEENTLVIFTSDNGPHEEGGADPTFFGRDGK
;
A
#
# COMPACT_ATOMS: atom_id res chain seq x y z
N LYS A 1 0.21 -1.60 -21.85
CA LYS A 1 0.67 -2.95 -22.18
C LYS A 1 -0.25 -4.00 -21.53
N LEU A 2 -0.31 -4.16 -20.22
CA LEU A 2 -1.13 -5.18 -19.55
C LEU A 2 -2.59 -5.20 -20.03
N ALA A 3 -3.25 -4.04 -20.11
CA ALA A 3 -4.63 -3.93 -20.59
C ALA A 3 -4.81 -4.24 -22.10
N GLN A 4 -3.75 -4.12 -22.90
CA GLN A 4 -3.78 -4.41 -24.33
C GLN A 4 -3.51 -5.90 -24.64
N GLU A 5 -2.72 -6.55 -23.81
CA GLU A 5 -2.30 -7.95 -23.97
C GLU A 5 -3.18 -8.91 -23.16
N GLY A 6 -4.01 -8.39 -22.26
CA GLY A 6 -4.87 -9.16 -21.36
C GLY A 6 -6.36 -8.87 -21.54
N MET A 7 -7.13 -9.24 -20.55
CA MET A 7 -8.57 -9.00 -20.49
C MET A 7 -8.85 -7.77 -19.61
N ARG A 8 -9.59 -6.79 -20.13
CA ARG A 8 -10.06 -5.62 -19.39
C ARG A 8 -11.54 -5.77 -19.08
N PHE A 9 -11.84 -5.85 -17.78
CA PHE A 9 -13.22 -5.88 -17.30
C PHE A 9 -13.79 -4.46 -17.27
N THR A 10 -14.88 -4.21 -17.98
CA THR A 10 -15.56 -2.91 -18.05
C THR A 10 -16.67 -2.77 -17.01
N GLN A 11 -17.04 -3.87 -16.34
CA GLN A 11 -18.06 -3.95 -15.29
C GLN A 11 -17.49 -4.72 -14.10
N ALA A 12 -16.47 -4.14 -13.45
CA ALA A 12 -15.87 -4.69 -12.23
C ALA A 12 -16.01 -3.68 -11.09
N TYR A 13 -16.45 -4.14 -9.94
CA TYR A 13 -16.79 -3.30 -8.81
C TYR A 13 -16.00 -3.72 -7.58
N ALA A 14 -15.47 -2.75 -6.85
CA ALA A 14 -14.88 -2.99 -5.54
C ALA A 14 -15.97 -3.39 -4.52
N GLY A 15 -15.61 -4.21 -3.54
CA GLY A 15 -16.56 -4.71 -2.54
C GLY A 15 -17.13 -3.63 -1.62
N SER A 16 -16.48 -2.45 -1.55
CA SER A 16 -16.93 -1.30 -0.77
C SER A 16 -16.27 -0.02 -1.31
N PRO A 17 -16.86 1.16 -1.11
CA PRO A 17 -16.27 2.43 -1.53
C PRO A 17 -15.08 2.89 -0.66
N VAL A 18 -14.76 2.18 0.42
CA VAL A 18 -13.63 2.48 1.32
C VAL A 18 -12.76 1.26 1.56
N SER A 19 -11.52 1.50 1.95
CA SER A 19 -10.41 0.54 1.85
C SER A 19 -10.57 -0.70 2.73
N ALA A 20 -10.71 -0.57 4.06
CA ALA A 20 -10.71 -1.74 4.95
C ALA A 20 -11.82 -2.76 4.63
N PRO A 21 -13.10 -2.36 4.44
CA PRO A 21 -14.15 -3.30 4.08
C PRO A 21 -13.98 -3.88 2.67
N SER A 22 -13.48 -3.11 1.69
CA SER A 22 -13.20 -3.64 0.35
C SER A 22 -12.11 -4.73 0.38
N ARG A 23 -11.05 -4.48 1.14
CA ARG A 23 -9.98 -5.48 1.37
C ARG A 23 -10.50 -6.71 2.09
N ALA A 24 -11.40 -6.54 3.07
CA ALA A 24 -12.06 -7.66 3.74
C ALA A 24 -12.88 -8.50 2.75
N CYS A 25 -13.65 -7.87 1.85
CA CYS A 25 -14.36 -8.58 0.80
C CYS A 25 -13.42 -9.40 -0.09
N LEU A 26 -12.30 -8.82 -0.52
CA LEU A 26 -11.30 -9.50 -1.34
C LEU A 26 -10.67 -10.70 -0.59
N MET A 27 -10.25 -10.48 0.64
CA MET A 27 -9.54 -11.48 1.43
C MET A 27 -10.44 -12.64 1.88
N THR A 28 -11.71 -12.35 2.21
CA THR A 28 -12.67 -13.36 2.71
C THR A 28 -13.52 -13.98 1.61
N GLY A 29 -13.57 -13.39 0.41
CA GLY A 29 -14.51 -13.77 -0.65
C GLY A 29 -15.98 -13.46 -0.30
N GLN A 30 -16.23 -12.64 0.73
CA GLN A 30 -17.57 -12.33 1.19
C GLN A 30 -18.02 -10.96 0.68
N HIS A 31 -19.30 -10.85 0.33
CA HIS A 31 -19.93 -9.57 0.04
C HIS A 31 -19.95 -8.67 1.29
N SER A 32 -19.87 -7.34 1.12
CA SER A 32 -19.83 -6.36 2.22
C SER A 32 -21.00 -6.44 3.21
N GLY A 33 -22.13 -7.04 2.81
CA GLY A 33 -23.25 -7.35 3.70
C GLY A 33 -23.02 -8.50 4.67
N HIS A 34 -22.02 -9.34 4.42
CA HIS A 34 -21.70 -10.53 5.21
C HIS A 34 -20.37 -10.46 5.94
N THR A 35 -19.43 -9.62 5.46
CA THR A 35 -18.15 -9.44 6.15
C THR A 35 -18.30 -8.68 7.46
N GLU A 36 -17.46 -8.98 8.44
CA GLU A 36 -17.41 -8.28 9.73
C GLU A 36 -16.88 -6.86 9.60
N VAL A 37 -15.95 -6.63 8.67
CA VAL A 37 -15.31 -5.35 8.45
C VAL A 37 -16.18 -4.53 7.50
N ARG A 38 -16.98 -3.61 8.06
CA ARG A 38 -17.97 -2.80 7.31
C ARG A 38 -17.61 -1.33 7.18
N GLY A 39 -16.45 -0.93 7.70
CA GLY A 39 -15.96 0.45 7.65
C GLY A 39 -14.49 0.54 8.05
N ASN A 40 -13.94 1.74 7.92
CA ASN A 40 -12.55 2.03 8.30
C ASN A 40 -12.45 2.28 9.82
N LYS A 41 -12.87 1.31 10.64
CA LYS A 41 -12.73 1.42 12.08
C LYS A 41 -11.26 1.28 12.47
N GLU A 42 -10.76 2.27 13.16
CA GLU A 42 -9.40 2.31 13.67
C GLU A 42 -9.34 1.87 15.14
N TYR A 43 -8.26 1.20 15.48
CA TYR A 43 -7.92 0.84 16.85
C TYR A 43 -6.79 1.73 17.33
N TRP A 44 -7.03 2.40 18.43
CA TRP A 44 -6.09 3.30 19.07
C TRP A 44 -5.49 2.60 20.29
N THR A 45 -4.24 2.88 20.59
CA THR A 45 -3.63 2.44 21.85
C THR A 45 -3.82 3.50 22.94
N ASP A 46 -4.10 3.07 24.16
CA ASP A 46 -4.09 3.93 25.33
C ASP A 46 -2.65 4.19 25.84
N SER A 47 -1.66 3.51 25.27
CA SER A 47 -0.26 3.71 25.56
C SER A 47 0.21 5.08 25.06
N ALA A 48 1.23 5.63 25.74
CA ALA A 48 1.89 6.84 25.25
C ALA A 48 2.40 6.64 23.81
N PRO A 49 2.32 7.65 22.94
CA PRO A 49 2.85 7.57 21.60
C PRO A 49 4.31 7.11 21.59
N VAL A 50 4.65 6.24 20.67
CA VAL A 50 6.03 5.79 20.49
C VAL A 50 6.89 6.94 19.98
N LYS A 51 8.04 7.15 20.61
CA LYS A 51 9.01 8.16 20.19
C LYS A 51 10.11 7.53 19.34
N TYR A 52 10.46 8.21 18.26
CA TYR A 52 11.61 7.92 17.41
C TYR A 52 12.50 9.15 17.36
N GLY A 53 13.55 9.19 18.20
CA GLY A 53 14.32 10.42 18.43
C GLY A 53 13.42 11.54 18.96
N ASP A 54 13.42 12.69 18.31
CA ASP A 54 12.54 13.83 18.62
C ASP A 54 11.14 13.72 17.98
N ASN A 55 10.90 12.68 17.16
CA ASN A 55 9.62 12.46 16.51
C ASN A 55 8.70 11.60 17.38
N THR A 56 7.43 11.95 17.38
CA THR A 56 6.37 11.20 18.05
C THR A 56 5.50 10.53 17.00
N ASP A 57 5.40 9.21 17.06
CA ASP A 57 4.45 8.47 16.25
C ASP A 57 3.06 8.50 16.90
N PHE A 58 2.05 8.30 16.08
CA PHE A 58 0.67 8.39 16.54
C PHE A 58 0.21 7.05 17.15
N SER A 59 -0.85 7.13 17.93
CA SER A 59 -1.39 6.01 18.68
C SER A 59 -2.31 5.07 17.89
N VAL A 60 -2.57 5.33 16.60
CA VAL A 60 -3.32 4.40 15.76
C VAL A 60 -2.46 3.19 15.46
N VAL A 61 -2.95 2.02 15.84
CA VAL A 61 -2.20 0.77 15.69
C VAL A 61 -2.68 -0.09 14.53
N GLY A 62 -3.86 0.18 13.98
CA GLY A 62 -4.41 -0.52 12.82
C GLY A 62 -5.93 -0.51 12.75
N GLN A 63 -6.50 -1.46 12.02
CA GLN A 63 -7.91 -1.58 11.72
C GLN A 63 -8.52 -2.79 12.40
N HIS A 64 -9.85 -2.96 12.21
CA HIS A 64 -10.57 -4.12 12.71
C HIS A 64 -9.94 -5.41 12.18
N PRO A 65 -9.52 -6.35 13.05
CA PRO A 65 -8.90 -7.59 12.62
C PRO A 65 -9.93 -8.51 11.95
N TYR A 66 -9.50 -9.27 10.94
CA TYR A 66 -10.32 -10.37 10.43
C TYR A 66 -10.51 -11.42 11.51
N SER A 67 -11.73 -11.97 11.64
CA SER A 67 -12.00 -13.04 12.59
C SER A 67 -11.13 -14.26 12.30
N PRO A 68 -10.58 -14.90 13.34
CA PRO A 68 -9.87 -16.17 13.18
C PRO A 68 -10.78 -17.31 12.70
N ASP A 69 -12.09 -17.18 12.86
CA ASP A 69 -13.08 -18.17 12.43
C ASP A 69 -13.32 -18.14 10.90
N HIS A 70 -12.89 -17.08 10.24
CA HIS A 70 -12.99 -16.95 8.79
C HIS A 70 -11.63 -17.20 8.13
N ILE A 71 -11.56 -18.25 7.33
CA ILE A 71 -10.38 -18.47 6.47
C ILE A 71 -10.31 -17.37 5.40
N ILE A 72 -9.13 -16.84 5.14
CA ILE A 72 -8.90 -15.82 4.13
C ILE A 72 -8.05 -16.35 2.96
N LEU A 73 -8.10 -15.65 1.84
CA LEU A 73 -7.46 -16.08 0.59
C LEU A 73 -5.98 -16.48 0.73
N PRO A 74 -5.11 -15.73 1.44
CA PRO A 74 -3.73 -16.16 1.62
C PRO A 74 -3.59 -17.50 2.36
N GLU A 75 -4.44 -17.77 3.35
CA GLU A 75 -4.45 -19.05 4.09
C GLU A 75 -4.86 -20.21 3.18
N VAL A 76 -5.89 -20.01 2.35
CA VAL A 76 -6.31 -21.02 1.36
C VAL A 76 -5.16 -21.34 0.42
N LEU A 77 -4.51 -20.35 -0.16
CA LEU A 77 -3.43 -20.55 -1.13
C LEU A 77 -2.21 -21.20 -0.47
N ARG A 78 -1.80 -20.73 0.71
CA ARG A 78 -0.68 -21.33 1.45
C ARG A 78 -0.95 -22.78 1.82
N ASN A 79 -2.16 -23.12 2.26
CA ASN A 79 -2.55 -24.49 2.60
C ASN A 79 -2.59 -25.42 1.36
N ASN A 80 -2.64 -24.83 0.16
CA ASN A 80 -2.55 -25.54 -1.11
C ASN A 80 -1.15 -25.46 -1.74
N GLY A 81 -0.11 -25.16 -0.96
CA GLY A 81 1.29 -25.25 -1.36
C GLY A 81 1.84 -24.01 -2.06
N TYR A 82 1.12 -22.90 -2.07
CA TYR A 82 1.65 -21.64 -2.59
C TYR A 82 2.58 -20.96 -1.57
N THR A 83 3.68 -20.41 -2.05
CA THR A 83 4.46 -19.42 -1.30
C THR A 83 3.73 -18.09 -1.40
N THR A 84 3.52 -17.43 -0.25
CA THR A 84 2.69 -16.22 -0.18
C THR A 84 3.51 -15.00 0.21
N GLY A 85 3.40 -13.92 -0.55
CA GLY A 85 4.02 -12.63 -0.24
C GLY A 85 3.00 -11.50 -0.24
N LEU A 86 3.14 -10.53 0.68
CA LEU A 86 2.35 -9.31 0.69
C LEU A 86 3.25 -8.10 0.89
N PHE A 87 3.20 -7.17 -0.06
CA PHE A 87 4.04 -5.97 -0.10
C PHE A 87 3.16 -4.73 -0.26
N GLY A 88 3.08 -3.93 0.80
CA GLY A 88 2.22 -2.76 0.87
C GLY A 88 1.28 -2.74 2.06
N LYS A 89 0.06 -2.27 1.85
CA LYS A 89 -0.94 -2.05 2.91
C LYS A 89 -1.72 -3.34 3.23
N TRP A 90 -1.70 -3.76 4.51
CA TRP A 90 -2.49 -4.86 5.03
C TRP A 90 -3.93 -4.45 5.35
N ALA A 91 -4.12 -3.57 6.32
CA ALA A 91 -5.43 -3.06 6.76
C ALA A 91 -6.44 -4.12 7.24
N GLY A 92 -5.97 -5.25 7.71
CA GLY A 92 -6.80 -6.36 8.21
C GLY A 92 -6.54 -6.72 9.67
N GLY A 93 -6.07 -5.76 10.45
CA GLY A 93 -5.75 -5.92 11.87
C GLY A 93 -4.83 -4.81 12.38
N TYR A 94 -4.27 -5.01 13.55
CA TYR A 94 -3.30 -4.13 14.20
C TYR A 94 -2.15 -4.95 14.81
N GLU A 95 -1.05 -4.31 15.13
CA GLU A 95 0.11 -4.98 15.75
C GLU A 95 -0.30 -5.70 17.03
N GLY A 96 0.03 -6.99 17.14
CA GLY A 96 -0.36 -7.85 18.27
C GLY A 96 -1.75 -8.48 18.15
N SER A 97 -2.59 -8.08 17.19
CA SER A 97 -3.91 -8.69 16.98
C SER A 97 -3.81 -10.15 16.50
N VAL A 98 -4.96 -10.81 16.45
CA VAL A 98 -5.09 -12.16 15.88
C VAL A 98 -4.96 -12.21 14.36
N SER A 99 -4.95 -11.06 13.71
CA SER A 99 -4.98 -10.93 12.26
C SER A 99 -3.85 -10.05 11.72
N THR A 100 -2.63 -10.34 12.13
CA THR A 100 -1.42 -9.83 11.48
C THR A 100 -1.00 -10.76 10.33
N PRO A 101 -0.26 -10.28 9.31
CA PRO A 101 0.12 -11.08 8.14
C PRO A 101 0.72 -12.45 8.47
N ASP A 102 1.63 -12.52 9.45
CA ASP A 102 2.29 -13.75 9.93
C ASP A 102 1.31 -14.82 10.42
N LYS A 103 0.17 -14.40 11.01
CA LYS A 103 -0.88 -15.28 11.51
C LYS A 103 -1.92 -15.67 10.46
N ARG A 104 -1.96 -14.95 9.35
CA ARG A 104 -3.01 -15.05 8.35
C ARG A 104 -2.49 -15.51 6.97
N GLY A 105 -1.56 -16.45 6.99
CA GLY A 105 -1.15 -17.18 5.79
C GLY A 105 -0.17 -16.43 4.88
N ILE A 106 0.48 -15.37 5.34
CA ILE A 106 1.55 -14.68 4.61
C ILE A 106 2.91 -15.20 5.08
N ASP A 107 3.74 -15.65 4.14
CA ASP A 107 5.10 -16.13 4.41
C ASP A 107 6.13 -14.98 4.41
N GLU A 108 5.93 -13.98 3.56
CA GLU A 108 6.81 -12.80 3.46
C GLU A 108 5.95 -11.52 3.44
N PHE A 109 6.24 -10.60 4.33
CA PHE A 109 5.53 -9.33 4.44
C PHE A 109 6.50 -8.17 4.57
N TYR A 110 6.24 -7.09 3.83
CA TYR A 110 6.90 -5.80 4.03
C TYR A 110 5.95 -4.66 3.66
N GLY A 111 5.66 -3.78 4.62
CA GLY A 111 4.74 -2.66 4.37
C GLY A 111 4.08 -2.12 5.62
N TYR A 112 2.80 -1.81 5.52
CA TYR A 112 2.01 -1.21 6.59
C TYR A 112 0.97 -2.19 7.13
N ILE A 113 0.97 -2.43 8.43
CA ILE A 113 -0.18 -3.09 9.07
C ILE A 113 -1.35 -2.12 9.13
N CYS A 114 -1.10 -0.89 9.60
CA CYS A 114 -2.08 0.15 9.76
C CYS A 114 -2.33 0.92 8.46
N GLN A 115 -3.59 0.96 7.99
CA GLN A 115 -3.92 1.77 6.83
C GLN A 115 -3.81 3.28 7.09
N PHE A 116 -3.96 3.72 8.32
CA PHE A 116 -3.81 5.12 8.67
C PHE A 116 -2.35 5.59 8.55
N GLN A 117 -1.39 4.75 8.96
CA GLN A 117 0.02 4.99 8.73
C GLN A 117 0.38 4.96 7.23
N ALA A 118 -0.34 4.14 6.45
CA ALA A 118 -0.14 4.01 5.01
C ALA A 118 -0.54 5.26 4.21
N HIS A 119 -1.08 6.28 4.85
CA HIS A 119 -1.28 7.60 4.28
C HIS A 119 -0.02 8.49 4.30
N LEU A 120 1.07 8.01 4.89
CA LEU A 120 2.36 8.70 4.96
C LEU A 120 3.39 7.96 4.11
N TYR A 121 3.96 8.64 3.12
CA TYR A 121 4.94 8.02 2.23
C TYR A 121 6.39 8.12 2.73
N TYR A 122 6.63 8.94 3.75
CA TYR A 122 7.89 9.01 4.47
C TYR A 122 7.67 8.71 5.96
N PRO A 123 7.21 7.48 6.31
CA PRO A 123 6.88 7.13 7.70
C PRO A 123 8.14 6.99 8.56
N ASN A 124 7.96 6.81 9.86
CA ASN A 124 9.04 6.51 10.79
C ASN A 124 9.51 5.05 10.68
N PHE A 125 8.61 4.14 10.34
CA PHE A 125 8.90 2.71 10.20
C PHE A 125 7.96 2.06 9.19
N LEU A 126 8.36 0.87 8.74
CA LEU A 126 7.49 -0.12 8.09
C LEU A 126 7.50 -1.40 8.93
N ASN A 127 6.60 -2.30 8.63
CA ASN A 127 6.55 -3.60 9.29
C ASN A 127 7.09 -4.68 8.35
N GLU A 128 7.76 -5.69 8.89
CA GLU A 128 8.24 -6.84 8.14
C GLU A 128 8.00 -8.16 8.87
N TYR A 129 7.93 -9.23 8.09
CA TYR A 129 7.92 -10.60 8.53
C TYR A 129 8.48 -11.52 7.44
N SER A 130 9.29 -12.48 7.83
CA SER A 130 9.78 -13.54 6.94
C SER A 130 9.76 -14.88 7.64
N ARG A 131 8.89 -15.77 7.17
CA ARG A 131 8.86 -17.15 7.63
C ARG A 131 10.18 -17.88 7.31
N LYS A 132 10.74 -17.60 6.14
CA LYS A 132 12.02 -18.18 5.70
C LYS A 132 13.18 -17.80 6.61
N ARG A 133 13.17 -16.56 7.14
CA ARG A 133 14.15 -16.07 8.11
C ARG A 133 13.93 -16.67 9.50
N GLY A 134 12.76 -17.24 9.77
CA GLY A 134 12.38 -17.82 11.05
C GLY A 134 11.82 -16.81 12.05
N ASP A 135 11.31 -15.69 11.58
CA ASP A 135 10.70 -14.66 12.42
C ASP A 135 9.51 -15.25 13.18
N LYS A 136 9.34 -14.83 14.42
CA LYS A 136 8.26 -15.33 15.29
C LYS A 136 6.98 -14.52 15.15
N ALA A 137 7.10 -13.26 14.75
CA ALA A 137 6.00 -12.33 14.54
C ALA A 137 6.46 -11.17 13.65
N VAL A 138 5.48 -10.39 13.18
CA VAL A 138 5.76 -9.12 12.51
C VAL A 138 6.53 -8.18 13.44
N SER A 139 7.52 -7.50 12.91
CA SER A 139 8.35 -6.52 13.61
C SER A 139 8.44 -5.20 12.86
N ARG A 140 8.84 -4.13 13.55
CA ARG A 140 9.05 -2.81 12.95
C ARG A 140 10.46 -2.67 12.41
N VAL A 141 10.58 -2.13 11.22
CA VAL A 141 11.83 -1.70 10.60
C VAL A 141 11.85 -0.17 10.61
N VAL A 142 12.65 0.39 11.49
CA VAL A 142 12.79 1.85 11.63
C VAL A 142 13.48 2.41 10.39
N LEU A 143 12.95 3.51 9.87
CA LEU A 143 13.54 4.23 8.75
C LEU A 143 14.44 5.34 9.31
N GLU A 144 15.69 5.00 9.53
CA GLU A 144 16.67 5.79 10.29
C GLU A 144 16.91 7.20 9.73
N GLU A 145 16.81 7.37 8.40
CA GLU A 145 16.94 8.68 7.80
C GLU A 145 15.67 9.54 7.98
N ASN A 146 14.50 8.90 8.03
CA ASN A 146 13.24 9.60 8.21
C ASN A 146 13.05 10.10 9.66
N ILE A 147 13.39 9.28 10.65
CA ILE A 147 13.17 9.64 12.06
C ILE A 147 13.98 10.84 12.54
N LYS A 148 14.97 11.28 11.76
CA LYS A 148 15.76 12.50 12.03
C LYS A 148 14.95 13.80 11.86
N TYR A 149 13.79 13.74 11.21
CA TYR A 149 13.01 14.90 10.83
C TYR A 149 11.53 14.71 11.22
N PRO A 150 10.77 15.78 11.44
CA PRO A 150 9.37 15.69 11.84
C PRO A 150 8.51 14.99 10.75
N MET A 151 7.45 14.31 11.19
CA MET A 151 6.52 13.63 10.28
C MET A 151 5.60 14.58 9.54
N THR A 152 5.42 15.79 10.04
CA THR A 152 4.55 16.81 9.45
C THR A 152 5.16 18.19 9.60
N GLY A 153 4.83 19.10 8.68
CA GLY A 153 5.26 20.49 8.72
C GLY A 153 6.71 20.70 8.28
N LYS A 154 7.31 21.79 8.78
CA LYS A 154 8.67 22.19 8.38
C LYS A 154 9.69 21.13 8.76
N GLY A 155 10.46 20.68 7.79
CA GLY A 155 11.47 19.63 7.93
C GLY A 155 11.04 18.28 7.37
N TYR A 156 9.74 18.07 7.12
CA TYR A 156 9.26 16.86 6.47
C TYR A 156 9.91 16.62 5.10
N GLU A 157 10.17 17.68 4.36
CA GLU A 157 10.83 17.65 3.04
C GLU A 157 12.26 17.11 3.06
N LYS A 158 12.83 16.94 4.24
CA LYS A 158 14.19 16.36 4.42
C LYS A 158 14.19 14.85 4.57
N ARG A 159 13.01 14.22 4.69
CA ARG A 159 12.89 12.78 4.74
C ARG A 159 13.19 12.18 3.37
N THR A 160 13.94 11.09 3.32
CA THR A 160 14.47 10.54 2.06
C THR A 160 14.05 9.10 1.79
N GLN A 161 13.62 8.36 2.81
CA GLN A 161 13.22 6.96 2.65
C GLN A 161 11.75 6.87 2.25
N TYR A 162 11.51 6.94 0.94
CA TYR A 162 10.16 6.85 0.34
C TYR A 162 9.64 5.42 0.40
N SER A 163 8.58 5.20 1.16
CA SER A 163 8.06 3.87 1.46
C SER A 163 7.60 3.09 0.25
N ALA A 164 7.03 3.75 -0.76
CA ALA A 164 6.54 3.05 -1.95
C ALA A 164 7.70 2.40 -2.73
N ASP A 165 8.84 3.10 -2.87
CA ASP A 165 10.04 2.54 -3.50
C ASP A 165 10.63 1.39 -2.67
N LEU A 166 10.69 1.53 -1.34
CA LEU A 166 11.18 0.48 -0.44
C LEU A 166 10.33 -0.79 -0.50
N ILE A 167 9.00 -0.62 -0.51
CA ILE A 167 8.04 -1.72 -0.63
C ILE A 167 8.20 -2.41 -1.99
N HIS A 168 8.32 -1.62 -3.06
CA HIS A 168 8.52 -2.17 -4.40
C HIS A 168 9.84 -2.94 -4.50
N GLN A 169 10.93 -2.40 -3.99
CA GLN A 169 12.23 -3.08 -3.95
C GLN A 169 12.14 -4.44 -3.24
N LYS A 170 11.46 -4.51 -2.10
CA LYS A 170 11.24 -5.77 -1.37
C LYS A 170 10.38 -6.74 -2.15
N ALA A 171 9.33 -6.28 -2.81
CA ALA A 171 8.51 -7.10 -3.68
C ALA A 171 9.33 -7.70 -4.84
N MET A 172 10.19 -6.90 -5.48
CA MET A 172 11.06 -7.35 -6.56
C MET A 172 12.12 -8.35 -6.10
N GLN A 173 12.70 -8.15 -4.90
CA GLN A 173 13.62 -9.11 -4.28
C GLN A 173 12.94 -10.44 -3.98
N TRP A 174 11.71 -10.40 -3.49
CA TRP A 174 10.93 -11.60 -3.25
C TRP A 174 10.55 -12.31 -4.56
N LEU A 175 10.11 -11.58 -5.57
CA LEU A 175 9.76 -12.13 -6.88
C LEU A 175 10.98 -12.78 -7.55
N ASP A 176 12.16 -12.21 -7.35
CA ASP A 176 13.42 -12.76 -7.85
C ASP A 176 13.77 -14.15 -7.27
N GLN A 177 13.24 -14.49 -6.10
CA GLN A 177 13.42 -15.79 -5.47
C GLN A 177 12.44 -16.86 -5.99
N GLN A 178 11.39 -16.48 -6.71
CA GLN A 178 10.40 -17.42 -7.21
C GLN A 178 10.96 -18.27 -8.36
N GLN A 179 10.46 -19.48 -8.53
CA GLN A 179 10.98 -20.46 -9.49
C GLN A 179 9.83 -21.18 -10.19
N ALA A 180 10.06 -21.57 -11.43
CA ALA A 180 9.15 -22.45 -12.15
C ALA A 180 8.91 -23.75 -11.38
N GLY A 181 7.68 -24.25 -11.40
CA GLY A 181 7.30 -25.47 -10.69
C GLY A 181 7.02 -25.31 -9.19
N LYS A 182 7.21 -24.11 -8.63
CA LYS A 182 6.82 -23.78 -7.25
C LYS A 182 5.77 -22.68 -7.29
N PRO A 183 4.50 -22.99 -6.97
CA PRO A 183 3.44 -22.00 -7.05
C PRO A 183 3.64 -20.89 -6.02
N PHE A 184 3.33 -19.66 -6.42
CA PHE A 184 3.41 -18.50 -5.56
C PHE A 184 2.25 -17.55 -5.80
N VAL A 185 1.96 -16.72 -4.81
CA VAL A 185 1.05 -15.57 -4.93
C VAL A 185 1.65 -14.35 -4.27
N GLY A 186 1.70 -13.26 -5.01
CA GLY A 186 2.14 -11.95 -4.52
C GLY A 186 0.98 -10.96 -4.47
N PHE A 187 0.68 -10.44 -3.28
CA PHE A 187 -0.23 -9.33 -3.08
C PHE A 187 0.57 -8.05 -3.04
N LEU A 188 0.60 -7.31 -4.16
CA LEU A 188 1.31 -6.04 -4.27
C LEU A 188 0.32 -4.90 -3.98
N THR A 189 0.08 -4.67 -2.71
CA THR A 189 -0.96 -3.75 -2.23
C THR A 189 -0.41 -2.33 -2.06
N TYR A 190 0.12 -1.77 -3.15
CA TYR A 190 0.64 -0.41 -3.19
C TYR A 190 -0.42 0.61 -2.77
N THR A 191 0.02 1.68 -2.11
CA THR A 191 -0.87 2.74 -1.65
C THR A 191 -1.05 3.86 -2.67
N LEU A 192 -0.17 3.95 -3.65
CA LEU A 192 -0.28 4.91 -4.76
C LEU A 192 -1.59 4.71 -5.55
N PRO A 193 -2.31 5.77 -5.93
CA PRO A 193 -2.04 7.20 -5.73
C PRO A 193 -2.85 7.81 -4.54
N HIS A 194 -3.06 7.10 -3.44
CA HIS A 194 -3.75 7.63 -2.26
C HIS A 194 -3.02 8.89 -1.72
N ALA A 195 -3.75 9.82 -1.10
CA ALA A 195 -3.12 10.91 -0.35
C ALA A 195 -2.31 10.32 0.86
N GLU A 196 -1.26 11.00 1.34
CA GLU A 196 -0.81 12.35 0.96
C GLU A 196 -0.24 12.40 -0.47
N LEU A 197 -0.39 13.53 -1.14
CA LEU A 197 0.15 13.72 -2.48
C LEU A 197 1.61 14.17 -2.40
N VAL A 198 2.50 13.22 -2.30
CA VAL A 198 3.93 13.46 -2.19
C VAL A 198 4.74 12.44 -2.97
N GLN A 199 5.76 12.92 -3.65
CA GLN A 199 6.71 12.15 -4.45
C GLN A 199 8.14 12.54 -4.10
N PRO A 200 9.12 11.69 -4.34
CA PRO A 200 10.51 12.12 -4.42
C PRO A 200 10.68 13.25 -5.44
N GLU A 201 11.52 14.22 -5.10
CA GLU A 201 11.92 15.29 -6.02
C GLU A 201 12.90 14.72 -7.07
N ASP A 202 12.37 14.01 -8.04
CA ASP A 202 13.11 13.36 -9.11
C ASP A 202 12.67 13.82 -10.52
N SER A 203 13.30 13.29 -11.55
CA SER A 203 13.02 13.65 -12.94
C SER A 203 11.58 13.38 -13.36
N LEU A 204 10.91 12.40 -12.75
CA LEU A 204 9.50 12.08 -13.03
C LEU A 204 8.60 13.21 -12.55
N LEU A 205 8.74 13.63 -11.30
CA LEU A 205 7.97 14.74 -10.74
C LEU A 205 8.30 16.05 -11.46
N GLU A 206 9.57 16.33 -11.70
CA GLU A 206 10.00 17.53 -12.44
C GLU A 206 9.43 17.58 -13.87
N GLY A 207 9.28 16.44 -14.53
CA GLY A 207 8.60 16.35 -15.81
C GLY A 207 7.15 16.82 -15.73
N TYR A 208 6.41 16.35 -14.71
CA TYR A 208 5.01 16.74 -14.51
C TYR A 208 4.84 18.19 -14.03
N LYS A 209 5.74 18.73 -13.22
CA LYS A 209 5.74 20.16 -12.86
C LYS A 209 5.86 21.05 -14.10
N LYS A 210 6.62 20.66 -15.10
CA LYS A 210 6.71 21.39 -16.37
C LYS A 210 5.43 21.31 -17.20
N ILE A 211 4.72 20.18 -17.17
CA ILE A 211 3.43 20.00 -17.84
C ILE A 211 2.35 20.83 -17.15
N PHE A 212 2.30 20.78 -15.84
CA PHE A 212 1.34 21.51 -14.98
C PHE A 212 2.01 22.77 -14.39
N PHE A 213 2.53 23.66 -15.25
CA PHE A 213 3.26 24.85 -14.81
C PHE A 213 2.38 25.84 -14.02
N VAL A 214 1.06 25.79 -14.18
CA VAL A 214 0.07 26.45 -13.32
C VAL A 214 -0.70 25.37 -12.60
N ASP A 215 -0.34 25.08 -11.35
CA ASP A 215 -0.90 23.98 -10.58
C ASP A 215 -1.49 24.46 -9.26
N LYS A 216 -2.31 23.62 -8.65
CA LYS A 216 -2.96 23.89 -7.37
C LYS A 216 -2.01 23.65 -6.21
N THR A 217 -2.20 24.40 -5.16
CA THR A 217 -1.58 24.16 -3.85
C THR A 217 -2.69 23.78 -2.87
N TRP A 218 -2.44 22.70 -2.13
CA TRP A 218 -3.27 22.33 -0.99
C TRP A 218 -2.52 22.66 0.30
N GLY A 219 -3.07 23.61 1.07
CA GLY A 219 -2.43 24.15 2.29
C GLY A 219 -2.55 23.27 3.53
N GLY A 220 -3.11 22.08 3.40
CA GLY A 220 -3.45 21.21 4.52
C GLY A 220 -4.86 21.50 5.07
N GLN A 221 -5.30 20.65 5.99
CA GLN A 221 -6.56 20.79 6.71
C GLN A 221 -6.30 20.64 8.21
N PRO A 222 -6.85 21.50 9.07
CA PRO A 222 -6.71 21.37 10.51
C PRO A 222 -7.14 19.97 10.99
N GLY A 223 -6.28 19.31 11.77
CA GLY A 223 -6.50 17.93 12.21
C GLY A 223 -6.19 16.83 11.18
N SER A 224 -5.87 17.21 9.94
CA SER A 224 -5.35 16.27 8.96
C SER A 224 -3.91 15.90 9.27
N ARG A 225 -3.53 14.65 8.96
CA ARG A 225 -2.13 14.18 8.99
C ARG A 225 -1.42 14.38 7.68
N TYR A 226 -2.14 14.73 6.62
CA TYR A 226 -1.54 14.97 5.32
C TYR A 226 -0.75 16.27 5.36
N ASN A 227 0.48 16.22 4.88
CA ASN A 227 1.27 17.41 4.72
C ASN A 227 0.68 18.30 3.62
N ALA A 228 0.83 19.63 3.80
CA ALA A 228 0.54 20.55 2.73
C ALA A 228 1.38 20.20 1.50
N THR A 229 0.78 20.28 0.32
CA THR A 229 1.47 19.97 -0.93
C THR A 229 1.29 21.08 -1.95
N VAL A 230 2.34 21.37 -2.67
CA VAL A 230 2.34 22.22 -3.86
C VAL A 230 2.28 21.32 -5.10
N HIS A 231 1.76 21.82 -6.21
CA HIS A 231 1.67 21.06 -7.46
C HIS A 231 0.85 19.77 -7.33
N THR A 232 -0.38 19.85 -6.80
CA THR A 232 -1.22 18.67 -6.51
C THR A 232 -1.46 17.79 -7.73
N HIS A 233 -1.68 18.36 -8.91
CA HIS A 233 -1.86 17.60 -10.15
C HIS A 233 -0.58 16.92 -10.61
N ALA A 234 0.56 17.63 -10.54
CA ALA A 234 1.86 17.06 -10.89
C ALA A 234 2.22 15.88 -9.95
N GLN A 235 2.01 16.06 -8.63
CA GLN A 235 2.22 15.01 -7.64
C GLN A 235 1.36 13.77 -7.96
N PHE A 236 0.06 13.96 -8.16
CA PHE A 236 -0.87 12.85 -8.43
C PHE A 236 -0.52 12.12 -9.74
N ALA A 237 -0.21 12.86 -10.82
CA ALA A 237 0.20 12.28 -12.09
C ALA A 237 1.51 11.48 -11.97
N ALA A 238 2.47 12.00 -11.22
CA ALA A 238 3.72 11.31 -10.94
C ALA A 238 3.50 10.03 -10.11
N MET A 239 2.59 10.05 -9.12
CA MET A 239 2.21 8.86 -8.36
C MET A 239 1.65 7.74 -9.25
N ILE A 240 0.75 8.08 -10.18
CA ILE A 240 0.18 7.12 -11.14
C ILE A 240 1.28 6.56 -12.05
N SER A 241 2.15 7.42 -12.58
CA SER A 241 3.23 6.98 -13.46
C SER A 241 4.27 6.13 -12.73
N ARG A 242 4.55 6.42 -11.47
CA ARG A 242 5.41 5.58 -10.63
C ARG A 242 4.79 4.20 -10.41
N LEU A 243 3.49 4.15 -10.13
CA LEU A 243 2.78 2.87 -10.02
C LEU A 243 2.84 2.08 -11.34
N ASP A 244 2.65 2.74 -12.48
CA ASP A 244 2.77 2.09 -13.80
C ASP A 244 4.19 1.56 -14.04
N GLN A 245 5.23 2.28 -13.62
CA GLN A 245 6.61 1.79 -13.65
C GLN A 245 6.77 0.52 -12.80
N TYR A 246 6.22 0.48 -11.57
CA TYR A 246 6.29 -0.71 -10.73
C TYR A 246 5.60 -1.92 -11.36
N VAL A 247 4.44 -1.73 -11.98
CA VAL A 247 3.77 -2.80 -12.74
C VAL A 247 4.65 -3.26 -13.90
N GLY A 248 5.27 -2.32 -14.60
CA GLY A 248 6.22 -2.63 -15.68
C GLY A 248 7.41 -3.46 -15.20
N ASP A 249 7.95 -3.16 -14.02
CA ASP A 249 9.07 -3.90 -13.42
C ASP A 249 8.66 -5.33 -13.07
N VAL A 250 7.47 -5.52 -12.49
CA VAL A 250 6.90 -6.86 -12.21
C VAL A 250 6.77 -7.67 -13.48
N MET A 251 6.18 -7.10 -14.54
CA MET A 251 6.01 -7.80 -15.83
C MET A 251 7.34 -8.17 -16.47
N ARG A 252 8.34 -7.28 -16.42
CA ARG A 252 9.68 -7.58 -16.91
C ARG A 252 10.33 -8.70 -16.11
N LYS A 253 10.24 -8.67 -14.78
CA LYS A 253 10.81 -9.69 -13.90
C LYS A 253 10.19 -11.06 -14.17
N LEU A 254 8.88 -11.16 -14.31
CA LEU A 254 8.20 -12.41 -14.65
C LEU A 254 8.73 -13.00 -15.98
N LYS A 255 8.89 -12.13 -16.98
CA LYS A 255 9.44 -12.51 -18.29
C LYS A 255 10.91 -12.96 -18.19
N GLU A 256 11.77 -12.18 -17.53
CA GLU A 256 13.19 -12.51 -17.33
C GLU A 256 13.37 -13.87 -16.62
N LYS A 257 12.45 -14.23 -15.75
CA LYS A 257 12.47 -15.48 -15.01
C LYS A 257 11.78 -16.65 -15.72
N GLY A 258 11.20 -16.41 -16.89
CA GLY A 258 10.42 -17.42 -17.62
C GLY A 258 9.15 -17.85 -16.90
N LEU A 259 8.55 -16.96 -16.08
CA LEU A 259 7.35 -17.22 -15.30
C LEU A 259 6.08 -16.61 -15.94
N GLU A 260 6.23 -15.76 -16.97
CA GLU A 260 5.15 -14.98 -17.56
C GLU A 260 3.99 -15.85 -18.06
N GLU A 261 4.28 -16.95 -18.78
CA GLU A 261 3.27 -17.81 -19.40
C GLU A 261 2.43 -18.62 -18.40
N ASN A 262 2.90 -18.77 -17.16
CA ASN A 262 2.21 -19.53 -16.11
C ASN A 262 1.92 -18.69 -14.88
N THR A 263 1.77 -17.37 -15.05
CA THR A 263 1.43 -16.44 -13.97
C THR A 263 0.23 -15.60 -14.36
N LEU A 264 -0.87 -15.74 -13.62
CA LEU A 264 -2.00 -14.82 -13.73
C LEU A 264 -1.68 -13.50 -13.02
N VAL A 265 -1.67 -12.42 -13.76
CA VAL A 265 -1.47 -11.07 -13.22
C VAL A 265 -2.80 -10.33 -13.23
N ILE A 266 -3.24 -9.88 -12.04
CA ILE A 266 -4.49 -9.13 -11.84
C ILE A 266 -4.13 -7.73 -11.36
N PHE A 267 -4.56 -6.70 -12.09
CA PHE A 267 -4.46 -5.31 -11.68
C PHE A 267 -5.85 -4.75 -11.38
N THR A 268 -6.02 -4.23 -10.18
CA THR A 268 -7.29 -3.64 -9.73
C THR A 268 -7.05 -2.57 -8.66
N SER A 269 -8.10 -1.80 -8.35
CA SER A 269 -8.10 -0.90 -7.20
C SER A 269 -9.06 -1.41 -6.12
N ASP A 270 -8.77 -1.11 -4.85
CA ASP A 270 -9.66 -1.47 -3.74
C ASP A 270 -10.89 -0.57 -3.64
N ASN A 271 -10.84 0.66 -4.15
CA ASN A 271 -11.98 1.59 -4.23
C ASN A 271 -11.74 2.65 -5.31
N GLY A 272 -12.75 3.49 -5.54
CA GLY A 272 -12.68 4.60 -6.48
C GLY A 272 -11.84 5.79 -5.98
N PRO A 273 -11.70 6.84 -6.80
CA PRO A 273 -10.96 8.05 -6.44
C PRO A 273 -11.68 8.85 -5.34
N HIS A 274 -10.91 9.68 -4.63
CA HIS A 274 -11.39 10.52 -3.52
C HIS A 274 -10.78 11.94 -3.61
N GLU A 275 -11.16 12.80 -2.66
CA GLU A 275 -10.76 14.21 -2.60
C GLU A 275 -9.77 14.53 -1.47
N GLU A 276 -9.30 13.52 -0.73
CA GLU A 276 -8.40 13.70 0.41
C GLU A 276 -7.04 14.26 -0.01
N GLY A 277 -6.46 15.09 0.88
CA GLY A 277 -5.10 15.60 0.71
C GLY A 277 -4.89 16.51 -0.50
N GLY A 278 -5.99 17.09 -1.03
CA GLY A 278 -5.94 17.94 -2.21
C GLY A 278 -6.06 17.21 -3.54
N ALA A 279 -6.35 15.90 -3.53
CA ALA A 279 -6.67 15.15 -4.73
C ALA A 279 -7.90 15.75 -5.45
N ASP A 280 -7.83 15.79 -6.77
CA ASP A 280 -8.91 16.32 -7.61
C ASP A 280 -9.46 15.23 -8.51
N PRO A 281 -10.54 14.51 -8.10
CA PRO A 281 -11.06 13.40 -8.87
C PRO A 281 -11.67 13.83 -10.21
N THR A 282 -11.94 15.11 -10.40
CA THR A 282 -12.47 15.63 -11.67
C THR A 282 -11.37 15.87 -12.70
N PHE A 283 -10.16 16.11 -12.24
CA PHE A 283 -9.02 16.44 -13.11
C PHE A 283 -8.59 15.26 -13.99
N PHE A 284 -8.64 14.05 -13.49
CA PHE A 284 -8.22 12.83 -14.18
C PHE A 284 -9.40 12.02 -14.78
N GLY A 285 -10.53 12.68 -15.03
CA GLY A 285 -11.62 12.09 -15.78
C GLY A 285 -12.48 11.12 -14.98
N ARG A 286 -13.12 11.60 -13.94
CA ARG A 286 -14.13 10.84 -13.19
C ARG A 286 -15.27 10.33 -14.08
N ASP A 287 -15.51 10.96 -15.21
CA ASP A 287 -16.63 10.69 -16.11
C ASP A 287 -16.29 9.75 -17.25
N GLY A 288 -15.10 9.15 -17.26
CA GLY A 288 -14.66 8.26 -18.34
C GLY A 288 -14.58 8.95 -19.72
N LYS A 289 -14.45 10.28 -19.72
CA LYS A 289 -14.27 11.11 -20.94
C LYS A 289 -12.82 11.46 -21.14
#